data_c1b940c65085c93fc52ac784a886306b
#
_entry.id   c1b940c65085c93fc52ac784a886306b
#
_cell.length_a   1.000
_cell.length_b   1.000
_cell.length_c   1.000
_cell.angle_alpha   90.00
_cell.angle_beta   90.00
_cell.angle_gamma   90.00
#
_symmetry.space_group_name_H-M   'P 1'
#
loop_
_entity.id
_entity.type
_entity.pdbx_description
1 polymer ?
#
loop_
_entity_poly.entity_id
_entity_poly.type
_entity_poly.pdbx_seq_one_letter_code
_entity_poly.pdbx_strand_id
1 'polypeptide(L)'
;MTLEPAAIAPVVNHPSLPLDDPGGLEISGEDAAAVAERVAREGLKVLAYRFDNDRWCTGQRFAAYRTLLGDTFDGRVLNAEAANTSPPPFFRDVVGCAHSVVTAHLVDQDGHPTMQARNEIIAFLAERLGTWAEEERGHDEPRASEPVPNPHASAP
;
A
#
# COMPACT_ATOMS: atom_id res chain seq x y z
N MET A 1 9.13 -4.91 2.41
CA MET A 1 7.73 -4.51 2.20
C MET A 1 7.19 -4.91 0.82
N THR A 2 7.84 -4.65 -0.29
CA THR A 2 7.35 -4.96 -1.64
C THR A 2 8.26 -5.88 -2.45
N LEU A 3 9.12 -6.66 -1.78
CA LEU A 3 9.92 -7.71 -2.41
C LEU A 3 9.09 -8.98 -2.67
N GLU A 4 8.02 -9.17 -1.89
CA GLU A 4 7.08 -10.28 -2.07
C GLU A 4 6.24 -10.06 -3.35
N PRO A 5 6.28 -10.97 -4.34
CA PRO A 5 5.53 -10.82 -5.60
C PRO A 5 4.01 -10.65 -5.40
N ALA A 6 3.45 -11.24 -4.36
CA ALA A 6 2.03 -11.12 -4.02
C ALA A 6 1.63 -9.73 -3.46
N ALA A 7 2.60 -8.84 -3.16
CA ALA A 7 2.30 -7.49 -2.68
C ALA A 7 1.95 -6.56 -3.85
N ILE A 8 0.72 -6.62 -4.34
CA ILE A 8 0.20 -5.87 -5.49
C ILE A 8 -0.49 -4.56 -5.13
N ALA A 9 -0.84 -4.37 -3.86
CA ALA A 9 -1.53 -3.19 -3.33
C ALA A 9 -0.85 -2.68 -2.05
N PRO A 10 0.38 -2.13 -2.13
CA PRO A 10 1.11 -1.72 -0.95
C PRO A 10 0.48 -0.48 -0.30
N VAL A 11 0.11 -0.62 0.98
CA VAL A 11 -0.35 0.48 1.83
C VAL A 11 0.61 0.64 3.00
N VAL A 12 1.12 1.85 3.19
CA VAL A 12 2.01 2.22 4.30
C VAL A 12 1.27 3.18 5.22
N ASN A 13 0.72 2.64 6.29
CA ASN A 13 -0.03 3.44 7.25
C ASN A 13 0.81 3.70 8.50
N HIS A 14 1.14 4.97 8.75
CA HIS A 14 1.93 5.46 9.91
C HIS A 14 3.20 4.62 10.23
N PRO A 15 4.16 4.43 9.31
CA PRO A 15 5.38 3.68 9.58
C PRO A 15 6.21 4.35 10.67
N SER A 16 6.57 3.61 11.72
CA SER A 16 7.19 4.18 12.94
C SER A 16 8.67 3.84 13.10
N LEU A 17 9.17 2.86 12.37
CA LEU A 17 10.55 2.34 12.54
C LEU A 17 11.50 2.89 11.46
N PRO A 18 12.79 3.04 11.83
CA PRO A 18 13.38 2.91 13.17
C PRO A 18 13.03 4.09 14.09
N LEU A 19 13.01 3.88 15.40
CA LEU A 19 12.60 4.93 16.36
C LEU A 19 13.67 6.00 16.59
N ASP A 20 14.93 5.65 16.43
CA ASP A 20 16.12 6.49 16.67
C ASP A 20 16.55 7.28 15.43
N ASP A 21 15.97 6.99 14.25
CA ASP A 21 16.20 7.73 13.02
C ASP A 21 14.85 8.20 12.43
N PRO A 22 14.49 9.48 12.59
CA PRO A 22 13.24 10.02 12.07
C PRO A 22 13.07 9.92 10.55
N GLY A 23 14.17 9.83 9.80
CA GLY A 23 14.17 9.67 8.34
C GLY A 23 14.45 8.25 7.87
N GLY A 24 14.78 7.34 8.77
CA GLY A 24 15.11 5.95 8.45
C GLY A 24 13.95 5.15 7.91
N LEU A 25 14.24 4.17 7.07
CA LEU A 25 13.24 3.28 6.45
C LEU A 25 13.37 1.82 6.92
N GLU A 26 14.30 1.51 7.81
CA GLU A 26 14.58 0.15 8.34
C GLU A 26 14.67 -0.91 7.22
N ILE A 27 15.38 -0.55 6.16
CA ILE A 27 15.59 -1.40 4.98
C ILE A 27 17.04 -1.25 4.52
N SER A 28 17.67 -2.33 4.05
CA SER A 28 19.01 -2.25 3.46
C SER A 28 19.00 -1.42 2.18
N GLY A 29 20.16 -0.85 1.80
CA GLY A 29 20.26 -0.12 0.53
C GLY A 29 19.98 -0.99 -0.69
N GLU A 30 20.34 -2.27 -0.63
CA GLU A 30 20.08 -3.25 -1.68
C GLU A 30 18.56 -3.54 -1.81
N ASP A 31 17.90 -3.83 -0.70
CA ASP A 31 16.45 -4.06 -0.70
C ASP A 31 15.68 -2.80 -1.09
N ALA A 32 16.12 -1.62 -0.66
CA ALA A 32 15.51 -0.35 -1.04
C ALA A 32 15.57 -0.14 -2.57
N ALA A 33 16.73 -0.41 -3.19
CA ALA A 33 16.89 -0.33 -4.64
C ALA A 33 15.99 -1.35 -5.36
N ALA A 34 15.93 -2.59 -4.89
CA ALA A 34 15.09 -3.64 -5.46
C ALA A 34 13.58 -3.31 -5.34
N VAL A 35 13.16 -2.72 -4.21
CA VAL A 35 11.78 -2.24 -4.02
C VAL A 35 11.45 -1.12 -5.01
N ALA A 36 12.32 -0.12 -5.13
CA ALA A 36 12.10 1.01 -6.03
C ALA A 36 12.03 0.55 -7.50
N GLU A 37 12.92 -0.33 -7.93
CA GLU A 37 12.92 -0.91 -9.27
C GLU A 37 11.64 -1.69 -9.54
N ARG A 38 11.22 -2.54 -8.62
CA ARG A 38 9.99 -3.32 -8.77
C ARG A 38 8.76 -2.43 -8.89
N VAL A 39 8.62 -1.47 -7.98
CA VAL A 39 7.48 -0.55 -7.94
C VAL A 39 7.38 0.23 -9.26
N ALA A 40 8.52 0.72 -9.78
CA ALA A 40 8.57 1.44 -11.05
C ALA A 40 8.23 0.53 -12.24
N ARG A 41 8.82 -0.66 -12.29
CA ARG A 41 8.63 -1.63 -13.39
C ARG A 41 7.19 -2.10 -13.50
N GLU A 42 6.55 -2.38 -12.37
CA GLU A 42 5.19 -2.92 -12.31
C GLU A 42 4.11 -1.83 -12.21
N GLY A 43 4.50 -0.56 -12.19
CA GLY A 43 3.57 0.57 -12.06
C GLY A 43 2.75 0.53 -10.77
N LEU A 44 3.33 -0.03 -9.70
CA LEU A 44 2.65 -0.14 -8.41
C LEU A 44 2.56 1.24 -7.76
N LYS A 45 1.36 1.61 -7.33
CA LYS A 45 1.15 2.76 -6.47
C LYS A 45 1.33 2.36 -5.01
N VAL A 46 2.06 3.17 -4.25
CA VAL A 46 2.24 2.99 -2.80
C VAL A 46 1.43 4.06 -2.09
N LEU A 47 0.30 3.67 -1.51
CA LEU A 47 -0.56 4.59 -0.77
C LEU A 47 -0.07 4.69 0.68
N ALA A 48 0.05 5.91 1.20
CA ALA A 48 0.57 6.13 2.55
C ALA A 48 -0.18 7.22 3.31
N TYR A 49 -0.33 7.03 4.62
CA TYR A 49 -1.03 7.98 5.50
C TYR A 49 -0.26 8.25 6.79
N ARG A 50 -0.31 9.50 7.25
CA ARG A 50 0.12 9.92 8.57
C ARG A 50 -0.64 11.16 9.03
N PHE A 51 -0.57 11.50 10.30
CA PHE A 51 -0.94 12.83 10.80
C PHE A 51 0.24 13.81 10.72
N ASP A 52 -0.04 15.10 10.63
CA ASP A 52 0.98 16.15 10.51
C ASP A 52 1.85 16.28 11.76
N ASN A 53 1.30 16.07 12.96
CA ASN A 53 2.00 16.11 14.24
C ASN A 53 2.51 14.75 14.75
N ASP A 54 2.45 13.70 13.93
CA ASP A 54 2.88 12.37 14.30
C ASP A 54 4.39 12.33 14.56
N ARG A 55 4.76 12.04 15.83
CA ARG A 55 6.17 11.98 16.28
C ARG A 55 6.84 10.66 15.93
N TRP A 56 6.07 9.61 15.67
CA TRP A 56 6.55 8.28 15.34
C TRP A 56 6.70 8.09 13.84
N CYS A 57 5.72 8.61 13.08
CA CYS A 57 5.78 8.66 11.63
C CYS A 57 6.04 10.10 11.19
N THR A 58 7.31 10.48 11.14
CA THR A 58 7.72 11.88 10.91
C THR A 58 7.56 12.32 9.45
N GLY A 59 7.55 13.63 9.22
CA GLY A 59 7.61 14.19 7.86
C GLY A 59 8.89 13.84 7.13
N GLN A 60 10.01 13.66 7.86
CA GLN A 60 11.30 13.23 7.27
C GLN A 60 11.21 11.81 6.72
N ARG A 61 10.52 10.90 7.41
CA ARG A 61 10.29 9.54 6.92
C ARG A 61 9.44 9.52 5.67
N PHE A 62 8.38 10.33 5.61
CA PHE A 62 7.59 10.48 4.37
C PHE A 62 8.41 11.08 3.21
N ALA A 63 9.31 12.02 3.51
CA ALA A 63 10.24 12.55 2.51
C ALA A 63 11.21 11.46 2.00
N ALA A 64 11.70 10.58 2.89
CA ALA A 64 12.56 9.46 2.51
C ALA A 64 11.81 8.44 1.60
N TYR A 65 10.56 8.10 1.92
CA TYR A 65 9.72 7.29 1.02
C TYR A 65 9.52 7.96 -0.33
N ARG A 66 9.24 9.26 -0.36
CA ARG A 66 9.08 10.01 -1.62
C ARG A 66 10.38 10.04 -2.44
N THR A 67 11.52 10.17 -1.79
CA THR A 67 12.83 10.10 -2.47
C THR A 67 13.08 8.71 -3.05
N LEU A 68 12.72 7.65 -2.33
CA LEU A 68 12.91 6.28 -2.76
C LEU A 68 11.97 5.87 -3.91
N LEU A 69 10.70 6.25 -3.84
CA LEU A 69 9.63 5.72 -4.70
C LEU A 69 9.16 6.72 -5.76
N GLY A 70 9.60 7.99 -5.70
CA GLY A 70 9.22 9.01 -6.67
C GLY A 70 7.71 9.22 -6.80
N ASP A 71 7.22 9.31 -8.03
CA ASP A 71 5.81 9.58 -8.36
C ASP A 71 4.88 8.41 -8.03
N THR A 72 5.42 7.23 -7.74
CA THR A 72 4.61 6.08 -7.31
C THR A 72 4.16 6.17 -5.85
N PHE A 73 4.77 7.06 -5.06
CA PHE A 73 4.43 7.29 -3.66
C PHE A 73 3.31 8.32 -3.50
N ASP A 74 2.11 7.87 -3.19
CA ASP A 74 0.95 8.70 -2.86
C ASP A 74 0.85 8.88 -1.34
N GLY A 75 1.67 9.76 -0.79
CA GLY A 75 1.73 10.05 0.64
C GLY A 75 0.76 11.16 1.05
N ARG A 76 -0.23 10.83 1.88
CA ARG A 76 -1.26 11.72 2.41
C ARG A 76 -0.99 12.12 3.85
N VAL A 77 -1.12 13.42 4.16
CA VAL A 77 -0.93 13.96 5.51
C VAL A 77 -2.26 14.56 5.97
N LEU A 78 -2.80 14.03 7.05
CA LEU A 78 -4.02 14.53 7.68
C LEU A 78 -3.66 15.52 8.79
N ASN A 79 -4.52 16.53 8.99
CA ASN A 79 -4.43 17.39 10.17
C ASN A 79 -4.69 16.55 11.43
N ALA A 80 -3.86 16.71 12.44
CA ALA A 80 -3.99 16.01 13.73
C ALA A 80 -5.31 16.31 14.47
N GLU A 81 -5.92 17.45 14.21
CA GLU A 81 -7.24 17.81 14.76
C GLU A 81 -8.36 16.87 14.26
N ALA A 82 -8.13 16.17 13.14
CA ALA A 82 -9.05 15.15 12.65
C ALA A 82 -8.90 13.80 13.37
N ALA A 83 -7.97 13.65 14.29
CA ALA A 83 -7.82 12.41 15.04
C ALA A 83 -8.91 12.23 16.10
N ASN A 84 -9.35 10.99 16.33
CA ASN A 84 -10.16 10.64 17.49
C ASN A 84 -9.44 11.09 18.77
N THR A 85 -10.07 11.97 19.54
CA THR A 85 -9.53 12.53 20.79
C THR A 85 -9.62 11.57 21.98
N SER A 86 -10.30 10.45 21.83
CA SER A 86 -10.50 9.41 22.85
C SER A 86 -10.02 8.04 22.36
N PRO A 87 -8.75 7.90 21.95
CA PRO A 87 -8.22 6.62 21.52
C PRO A 87 -8.13 5.64 22.70
N PRO A 88 -7.98 4.32 22.45
CA PRO A 88 -7.74 3.34 23.51
C PRO A 88 -6.59 3.74 24.43
N PRO A 89 -6.63 3.37 25.73
CA PRO A 89 -5.67 3.84 26.74
C PRO A 89 -4.20 3.69 26.35
N PHE A 90 -3.83 2.58 25.73
CA PHE A 90 -2.46 2.37 25.25
C PHE A 90 -1.99 3.47 24.27
N PHE A 91 -2.81 3.82 23.29
CA PHE A 91 -2.46 4.87 22.32
C PHE A 91 -2.40 6.25 22.97
N ARG A 92 -3.29 6.53 23.90
CA ARG A 92 -3.28 7.80 24.65
C ARG A 92 -2.04 7.91 25.54
N ASP A 93 -1.73 6.86 26.30
CA ASP A 93 -0.76 6.92 27.40
C ASP A 93 0.68 6.63 26.91
N VAL A 94 0.87 5.78 25.89
CA VAL A 94 2.18 5.38 25.38
C VAL A 94 2.55 6.15 24.10
N VAL A 95 1.65 6.22 23.12
CA VAL A 95 1.91 6.90 21.85
C VAL A 95 1.85 8.42 22.01
N GLY A 96 0.84 8.94 22.71
CA GLY A 96 0.75 10.34 23.16
C GLY A 96 0.64 11.40 22.06
N CYS A 97 0.30 11.00 20.83
CA CYS A 97 0.00 11.88 19.70
C CYS A 97 -0.96 11.20 18.72
N ALA A 98 -1.54 11.96 17.80
CA ALA A 98 -2.27 11.39 16.68
C ALA A 98 -1.32 10.56 15.80
N HIS A 99 -1.60 9.26 15.62
CA HIS A 99 -0.69 8.33 14.96
C HIS A 99 -1.42 7.35 14.06
N SER A 100 -2.40 6.64 14.56
CA SER A 100 -3.04 5.51 13.88
C SER A 100 -4.27 5.97 13.08
N VAL A 101 -4.09 6.41 11.84
CA VAL A 101 -5.09 7.11 11.02
C VAL A 101 -6.39 6.32 10.85
N VAL A 102 -6.30 5.03 10.54
CA VAL A 102 -7.46 4.22 10.15
C VAL A 102 -7.86 3.17 11.19
N THR A 103 -7.32 3.26 12.40
CA THR A 103 -7.65 2.37 13.52
C THR A 103 -7.90 3.16 14.81
N ALA A 104 -6.91 3.28 15.72
CA ALA A 104 -7.11 3.87 17.04
C ALA A 104 -7.56 5.36 17.02
N HIS A 105 -7.10 6.13 16.03
CA HIS A 105 -7.47 7.55 15.88
C HIS A 105 -8.51 7.78 14.77
N LEU A 106 -9.14 6.71 14.27
CA LEU A 106 -10.27 6.79 13.36
C LEU A 106 -11.47 7.43 14.06
N VAL A 107 -12.12 8.35 13.39
CA VAL A 107 -13.46 8.85 13.73
C VAL A 107 -14.45 8.19 12.78
N ASP A 108 -15.31 7.33 13.32
CA ASP A 108 -16.33 6.59 12.56
C ASP A 108 -17.53 7.47 12.24
N GLN A 109 -17.33 8.40 11.31
CA GLN A 109 -18.34 9.33 10.85
C GLN A 109 -18.19 9.56 9.34
N ASP A 110 -19.27 9.44 8.60
CA ASP A 110 -19.29 9.68 7.15
C ASP A 110 -18.77 11.08 6.80
N GLY A 111 -17.89 11.12 5.78
CA GLY A 111 -17.27 12.36 5.34
C GLY A 111 -16.13 12.88 6.22
N HIS A 112 -15.86 12.25 7.36
CA HIS A 112 -14.74 12.63 8.22
C HIS A 112 -13.39 12.27 7.54
N PRO A 113 -12.31 13.10 7.67
CA PRO A 113 -11.05 12.86 6.97
C PRO A 113 -10.43 11.48 7.21
N THR A 114 -10.48 10.98 8.45
CA THR A 114 -9.94 9.63 8.76
C THR A 114 -10.80 8.52 8.16
N MET A 115 -12.13 8.72 8.08
CA MET A 115 -13.03 7.76 7.43
C MET A 115 -12.85 7.79 5.90
N GLN A 116 -12.62 8.96 5.31
CA GLN A 116 -12.26 9.08 3.89
C GLN A 116 -10.97 8.33 3.59
N ALA A 117 -9.92 8.50 4.41
CA ALA A 117 -8.66 7.77 4.26
C ALA A 117 -8.87 6.24 4.31
N ARG A 118 -9.67 5.75 5.27
CA ARG A 118 -10.04 4.33 5.34
C ARG A 118 -10.76 3.86 4.08
N ASN A 119 -11.72 4.61 3.59
CA ASN A 119 -12.50 4.26 2.41
C ASN A 119 -11.64 4.28 1.13
N GLU A 120 -10.69 5.22 1.01
CA GLU A 120 -9.71 5.26 -0.07
C GLU A 120 -8.81 4.02 -0.07
N ILE A 121 -8.33 3.57 1.10
CA ILE A 121 -7.56 2.31 1.22
C ILE A 121 -8.40 1.11 0.76
N ILE A 122 -9.65 1.02 1.21
CA ILE A 122 -10.54 -0.09 0.81
C ILE A 122 -10.78 -0.09 -0.70
N ALA A 123 -11.04 1.08 -1.28
CA ALA A 123 -11.23 1.22 -2.73
C ALA A 123 -9.97 0.84 -3.51
N PHE A 124 -8.80 1.30 -3.06
CA PHE A 124 -7.52 0.96 -3.65
C PHE A 124 -7.23 -0.55 -3.61
N LEU A 125 -7.49 -1.20 -2.48
CA LEU A 125 -7.34 -2.65 -2.35
C LEU A 125 -8.31 -3.41 -3.27
N ALA A 126 -9.58 -2.98 -3.32
CA ALA A 126 -10.60 -3.60 -4.16
C ALA A 126 -10.27 -3.49 -5.66
N GLU A 127 -9.81 -2.32 -6.11
CA GLU A 127 -9.37 -2.09 -7.49
C GLU A 127 -8.21 -3.02 -7.86
N ARG A 128 -7.17 -3.06 -7.04
CA ARG A 128 -5.96 -3.85 -7.32
C ARG A 128 -6.22 -5.35 -7.26
N LEU A 129 -7.01 -5.82 -6.31
CA LEU A 129 -7.37 -7.23 -6.21
C LEU A 129 -8.31 -7.65 -7.35
N GLY A 130 -9.20 -6.77 -7.83
CA GLY A 130 -10.08 -7.02 -8.96
C GLY A 130 -9.30 -7.20 -10.26
N THR A 131 -8.38 -6.29 -10.58
CA THR A 131 -7.53 -6.35 -11.78
C THR A 131 -6.61 -7.58 -11.77
N TRP A 132 -6.01 -7.91 -10.62
CA TRP A 132 -5.17 -9.09 -10.48
C TRP A 132 -5.94 -10.39 -10.75
N ALA A 133 -7.15 -10.53 -10.22
CA ALA A 133 -8.00 -11.71 -10.46
C ALA A 133 -8.46 -11.84 -11.92
N GLU A 134 -8.53 -10.75 -12.68
CA GLU A 134 -8.84 -10.77 -14.11
C GLU A 134 -7.63 -11.20 -14.94
N GLU A 135 -6.45 -10.72 -14.60
CA GLU A 135 -5.18 -11.09 -15.25
C GLU A 135 -4.86 -12.59 -15.06
N GLU A 136 -5.04 -13.14 -13.85
CA GLU A 136 -4.85 -14.57 -13.60
C GLU A 136 -5.83 -15.42 -14.40
N ARG A 137 -7.11 -15.05 -14.47
CA ARG A 137 -8.10 -15.77 -15.26
C ARG A 137 -7.80 -15.75 -16.76
N GLY A 138 -7.23 -14.65 -17.28
CA GLY A 138 -6.81 -14.56 -18.68
C GLY A 138 -5.61 -15.44 -19.03
N HIS A 139 -4.80 -15.84 -18.05
CA HIS A 139 -3.66 -16.75 -18.24
C HIS A 139 -4.07 -18.22 -18.18
N ASP A 140 -5.18 -18.54 -17.53
CA ASP A 140 -5.71 -19.91 -17.38
C ASP A 140 -6.69 -20.33 -18.50
N GLU A 141 -6.99 -19.46 -19.47
CA GLU A 141 -7.76 -19.90 -20.64
C GLU A 141 -6.95 -20.94 -21.43
N PRO A 142 -7.42 -22.17 -21.56
CA PRO A 142 -6.70 -23.20 -22.30
C PRO A 142 -6.56 -22.72 -23.75
N ARG A 143 -5.31 -22.58 -24.20
CA ARG A 143 -5.00 -22.41 -25.62
C ARG A 143 -5.83 -23.38 -26.40
N ALA A 144 -6.74 -22.90 -27.23
CA ALA A 144 -7.59 -23.71 -28.07
C ALA A 144 -6.71 -24.80 -28.71
N SER A 145 -6.98 -26.06 -28.37
CA SER A 145 -6.24 -27.19 -28.91
C SER A 145 -6.38 -27.14 -30.43
N GLU A 146 -5.27 -26.98 -31.13
CA GLU A 146 -5.27 -27.15 -32.59
C GLU A 146 -5.92 -28.49 -32.93
N PRO A 147 -6.82 -28.54 -33.92
CA PRO A 147 -7.47 -29.79 -34.31
C PRO A 147 -6.39 -30.79 -34.74
N VAL A 148 -6.36 -31.93 -34.03
CA VAL A 148 -5.44 -33.04 -34.37
C VAL A 148 -5.79 -33.46 -35.78
N PRO A 149 -4.83 -33.47 -36.74
CA PRO A 149 -5.09 -33.90 -38.11
C PRO A 149 -5.55 -35.38 -38.08
N ASN A 150 -6.66 -35.66 -38.71
CA ASN A 150 -7.23 -37.01 -38.79
C ASN A 150 -6.30 -37.88 -39.70
N PRO A 151 -5.61 -38.93 -39.19
CA PRO A 151 -4.70 -39.76 -39.95
C PRO A 151 -5.40 -40.71 -40.94
N HIS A 152 -6.74 -40.69 -41.03
CA HIS A 152 -7.51 -41.60 -41.90
C HIS A 152 -8.27 -40.90 -43.04
N ALA A 153 -7.87 -39.68 -43.41
CA ALA A 153 -8.37 -39.09 -44.65
C ALA A 153 -7.71 -39.77 -45.84
N SER A 154 -8.30 -40.89 -46.29
CA SER A 154 -7.89 -41.58 -47.55
C SER A 154 -8.19 -40.66 -48.72
N ALA A 155 -7.18 -40.44 -49.54
CA ALA A 155 -7.30 -39.83 -50.89
C ALA A 155 -8.09 -40.78 -51.84
N PRO A 156 -8.78 -40.20 -52.85
CA PRO A 156 -9.57 -40.95 -53.83
C PRO A 156 -8.71 -41.77 -54.78
#